data_0d4541d381ba56dcee973644560dbc76
#
_entry.id   0d4541d381ba56dcee973644560dbc76
#
_cell.length_a   1.000
_cell.length_b   1.000
_cell.length_c   1.000
_cell.angle_alpha   90.00
_cell.angle_beta   90.00
_cell.angle_gamma   90.00
#
_symmetry.space_group_name_H-M   'P 1'
#
loop_
_entity.id
_entity.type
_entity.pdbx_description
1 polymer ?
#
loop_
_entity_poly.entity_id
_entity_poly.type
_entity_poly.pdbx_seq_one_letter_code
_entity_poly.pdbx_strand_id
1 'polypeptide(L)'
;MALSSSSSLAISSLTAPAFLDRGSKLTVQFATSNVVSFKLKRSFPLFIPSAGSSVHTTGLITELDSVTSYSEIVPDTVIFDDFQRFPPTAATVSSSLLLGICSLPDTAFRGAVDNALSDRECYDSESSDARMSCFVNKALVNVGVDLAKLVPGRVSTEVDARLAYDTNRIVKKVHDLLKLYSELEVPPERLLFKIPSTWQGIEASRLLESEGIRTHMTFAYSFCQVAAAAQAGASVIQIFVGRLRDWARNHSGDPEVEASLQRGEDPGLALVTKAYNYIHKYGHKSKLMAAAIRNKQDVFNILGVDYIITPLKILQSLQESVTPPDEKYSYVKRLSPQSASAYSFSKEELVKWDQYNFESAMGPASVELLTAGLEGYADQAKRVEELFGKIWPPPNV
;
A
#
# COMPACT_ATOMS: atom_id res chain seq x y z
N MET A 1 14.71 35.11 23.10
CA MET A 1 15.12 35.08 21.69
C MET A 1 14.65 33.75 21.14
N ALA A 2 13.62 33.82 20.34
CA ALA A 2 12.99 32.64 19.76
C ALA A 2 13.70 32.26 18.45
N LEU A 3 14.05 31.01 18.28
CA LEU A 3 14.38 30.44 16.97
C LEU A 3 13.45 29.27 16.71
N SER A 4 12.47 29.57 15.89
CA SER A 4 11.60 28.57 15.26
C SER A 4 12.38 27.85 14.17
N SER A 5 12.57 26.53 14.31
CA SER A 5 13.01 25.67 13.22
C SER A 5 11.81 24.90 12.68
N SER A 6 11.24 25.41 11.61
CA SER A 6 10.29 24.71 10.76
C SER A 6 11.04 23.72 9.88
N SER A 7 10.97 22.43 10.20
CA SER A 7 11.40 21.36 9.30
C SER A 7 10.31 21.14 8.25
N SER A 8 10.51 21.72 7.07
CA SER A 8 9.72 21.41 5.88
C SER A 8 10.06 20.01 5.39
N LEU A 9 9.09 19.11 5.43
CA LEU A 9 9.11 17.86 4.67
C LEU A 9 9.14 18.21 3.17
N ALA A 10 10.26 17.95 2.53
CA ALA A 10 10.42 18.12 1.10
C ALA A 10 9.51 17.13 0.35
N ILE A 11 8.39 17.64 -0.12
CA ILE A 11 7.66 17.05 -1.23
C ILE A 11 8.54 17.35 -2.45
N SER A 12 9.07 16.32 -3.09
CA SER A 12 9.77 16.44 -4.36
C SER A 12 8.78 16.97 -5.40
N SER A 13 8.85 18.29 -5.63
CA SER A 13 8.15 18.95 -6.71
C SER A 13 8.78 18.52 -8.03
N LEU A 14 8.04 17.80 -8.84
CA LEU A 14 8.30 17.65 -10.27
C LEU A 14 8.02 19.00 -10.93
N THR A 15 9.06 19.76 -11.23
CA THR A 15 9.01 20.87 -12.17
C THR A 15 9.19 20.30 -13.57
N ALA A 16 8.11 20.30 -14.35
CA ALA A 16 8.19 20.12 -15.80
C ALA A 16 8.61 21.45 -16.46
N PRO A 17 9.47 21.43 -17.49
CA PRO A 17 9.78 22.63 -18.24
C PRO A 17 8.63 22.94 -19.21
N ALA A 18 8.19 24.18 -19.19
CA ALA A 18 7.25 24.73 -20.16
C ALA A 18 7.95 24.89 -21.52
N PHE A 19 7.41 24.23 -22.54
CA PHE A 19 7.62 24.61 -23.92
C PHE A 19 6.30 25.13 -24.50
N LEU A 20 6.28 26.42 -24.80
CA LEU A 20 5.28 27.05 -25.66
C LEU A 20 5.60 26.68 -27.12
N ASP A 21 4.65 26.10 -27.83
CA ASP A 21 4.52 26.40 -29.25
C ASP A 21 3.05 26.46 -29.70
N ARG A 22 2.86 27.32 -30.72
CA ARG A 22 1.59 27.90 -31.17
C ARG A 22 0.83 26.97 -32.15
N GLY A 23 -0.46 26.91 -31.94
CA GLY A 23 -1.39 26.99 -33.08
C GLY A 23 -1.80 25.69 -33.75
N SER A 24 -2.98 25.17 -33.39
CA SER A 24 -4.00 24.78 -34.38
C SER A 24 -5.34 24.52 -33.67
N LYS A 25 -6.37 25.20 -34.18
CA LYS A 25 -7.76 25.01 -33.77
C LYS A 25 -8.26 23.65 -34.27
N LEU A 26 -8.70 22.78 -33.39
CA LEU A 26 -9.54 21.63 -33.74
C LEU A 26 -10.97 21.91 -33.26
N THR A 27 -11.85 22.12 -34.23
CA THR A 27 -13.30 22.21 -34.04
C THR A 27 -13.85 20.79 -33.93
N VAL A 28 -14.43 20.41 -32.81
CA VAL A 28 -15.17 19.14 -32.68
C VAL A 28 -16.65 19.46 -32.73
N GLN A 29 -17.32 19.02 -33.79
CA GLN A 29 -18.78 19.03 -33.91
C GLN A 29 -19.36 17.89 -33.04
N PHE A 30 -20.31 18.24 -32.20
CA PHE A 30 -21.16 17.27 -31.52
C PHE A 30 -22.21 16.73 -32.51
N ALA A 31 -22.18 15.43 -32.74
CA ALA A 31 -23.25 14.70 -33.38
C ALA A 31 -23.98 13.85 -32.35
N THR A 32 -25.28 14.00 -32.32
CA THR A 32 -26.30 13.38 -31.50
C THR A 32 -26.40 11.86 -31.68
N SER A 33 -26.64 11.18 -30.56
CA SER A 33 -27.39 9.92 -30.40
C SER A 33 -27.07 8.75 -31.33
N ASN A 34 -26.45 7.69 -30.74
CA ASN A 34 -26.94 6.31 -30.95
C ASN A 34 -26.45 5.40 -29.81
N VAL A 35 -27.41 4.87 -29.06
CA VAL A 35 -27.21 3.83 -28.06
C VAL A 35 -26.82 2.53 -28.80
N VAL A 36 -25.58 2.12 -28.69
CA VAL A 36 -25.15 0.79 -29.14
C VAL A 36 -24.89 -0.06 -27.90
N SER A 37 -25.83 -0.98 -27.67
CA SER A 37 -25.74 -2.02 -26.67
C SER A 37 -24.69 -3.04 -27.12
N PHE A 38 -23.51 -3.05 -26.49
CA PHE A 38 -22.55 -4.13 -26.65
C PHE A 38 -22.77 -5.22 -25.59
N LYS A 39 -23.35 -6.34 -25.98
CA LYS A 39 -23.27 -7.59 -25.23
C LYS A 39 -21.83 -8.11 -25.31
N LEU A 40 -21.03 -7.86 -24.32
CA LEU A 40 -19.73 -8.53 -24.16
C LEU A 40 -19.96 -9.93 -23.55
N LYS A 41 -20.10 -10.94 -24.39
CA LYS A 41 -19.76 -12.32 -24.01
C LYS A 41 -18.24 -12.44 -24.20
N ARG A 42 -17.49 -12.34 -23.13
CA ARG A 42 -16.12 -12.85 -23.07
C ARG A 42 -15.93 -13.67 -21.81
N SER A 43 -15.96 -14.98 -21.98
CA SER A 43 -15.34 -15.94 -21.07
C SER A 43 -13.84 -15.68 -21.07
N PHE A 44 -13.29 -15.25 -19.94
CA PHE A 44 -11.85 -15.24 -19.74
C PHE A 44 -11.40 -16.66 -19.38
N PRO A 45 -10.42 -17.23 -20.10
CA PRO A 45 -9.80 -18.45 -19.66
C PRO A 45 -8.97 -18.18 -18.39
N LEU A 46 -9.18 -18.99 -17.37
CA LEU A 46 -8.29 -19.12 -16.24
C LEU A 46 -6.90 -19.49 -16.77
N PHE A 47 -5.97 -18.57 -16.66
CA PHE A 47 -4.57 -18.81 -16.98
C PHE A 47 -3.95 -19.61 -15.83
N ILE A 48 -3.94 -20.92 -15.99
CA ILE A 48 -3.10 -21.81 -15.21
C ILE A 48 -1.72 -21.77 -15.89
N PRO A 49 -0.64 -21.36 -15.23
CA PRO A 49 0.67 -21.49 -15.85
C PRO A 49 1.03 -22.97 -15.96
N SER A 50 0.89 -23.53 -17.17
CA SER A 50 1.46 -24.83 -17.49
C SER A 50 2.97 -24.67 -17.61
N ALA A 51 3.71 -25.45 -16.85
CA ALA A 51 5.12 -25.65 -17.07
C ALA A 51 5.33 -26.25 -18.48
N GLY A 52 6.12 -25.57 -19.30
CA GLY A 52 6.72 -26.16 -20.49
C GLY A 52 6.21 -25.65 -21.82
N SER A 53 6.87 -24.62 -22.35
CA SER A 53 7.45 -24.63 -23.70
C SER A 53 8.41 -23.43 -23.85
N SER A 54 9.68 -23.72 -23.95
CA SER A 54 10.73 -22.79 -24.29
C SER A 54 10.52 -22.26 -25.72
N VAL A 55 9.91 -21.09 -25.83
CA VAL A 55 10.08 -20.25 -27.02
C VAL A 55 11.33 -19.42 -26.76
N HIS A 56 12.44 -19.77 -27.39
CA HIS A 56 13.63 -18.95 -27.48
C HIS A 56 13.30 -17.67 -28.25
N THR A 57 12.76 -16.67 -27.57
CA THR A 57 12.95 -15.29 -27.97
C THR A 57 14.31 -14.87 -27.43
N THR A 58 15.22 -14.52 -28.33
CA THR A 58 16.52 -13.90 -28.02
C THR A 58 16.33 -12.46 -27.52
N GLY A 59 15.47 -12.25 -26.53
CA GLY A 59 15.34 -11.03 -25.77
C GLY A 59 16.26 -11.10 -24.56
N LEU A 60 17.09 -10.10 -24.38
CA LEU A 60 17.91 -9.96 -23.19
C LEU A 60 16.99 -9.92 -21.96
N ILE A 61 17.20 -10.82 -20.99
CA ILE A 61 16.46 -10.85 -19.72
C ILE A 61 16.87 -9.62 -18.91
N THR A 62 15.89 -8.81 -18.52
CA THR A 62 16.16 -7.62 -17.70
C THR A 62 16.30 -8.00 -16.21
N GLU A 63 16.87 -7.09 -15.41
CA GLU A 63 16.86 -7.27 -13.95
C GLU A 63 15.43 -7.34 -13.41
N LEU A 64 14.47 -6.60 -13.99
CA LEU A 64 13.06 -6.66 -13.61
C LEU A 64 12.48 -8.06 -13.84
N ASP A 65 12.72 -8.68 -14.99
CA ASP A 65 12.27 -10.04 -15.26
C ASP A 65 12.85 -11.04 -14.25
N SER A 66 14.11 -10.84 -13.89
CA SER A 66 14.80 -11.69 -12.91
C SER A 66 14.19 -11.58 -11.50
N VAL A 67 13.97 -10.36 -11.00
CA VAL A 67 13.41 -10.17 -9.64
C VAL A 67 11.95 -10.60 -9.54
N THR A 68 11.15 -10.40 -10.60
CA THR A 68 9.74 -10.83 -10.64
C THR A 68 9.56 -12.34 -10.60
N SER A 69 10.61 -13.12 -10.91
CA SER A 69 10.59 -14.58 -10.75
C SER A 69 10.64 -15.02 -9.28
N TYR A 70 11.02 -14.14 -8.35
CA TYR A 70 11.18 -14.46 -6.92
C TYR A 70 10.18 -13.76 -6.02
N SER A 71 9.75 -12.54 -6.38
CA SER A 71 8.86 -11.70 -5.58
C SER A 71 7.87 -10.99 -6.50
N GLU A 72 6.65 -10.78 -6.04
CA GLU A 72 5.68 -9.97 -6.78
C GLU A 72 6.05 -8.49 -6.62
N ILE A 73 6.38 -7.85 -7.73
CA ILE A 73 6.76 -6.43 -7.76
C ILE A 73 5.52 -5.59 -8.02
N VAL A 74 5.18 -4.72 -7.07
CA VAL A 74 4.01 -3.83 -7.15
C VAL A 74 4.49 -2.40 -7.41
N PRO A 75 4.11 -1.78 -8.54
CA PRO A 75 4.44 -0.39 -8.84
C PRO A 75 3.84 0.58 -7.81
N ASP A 76 4.66 1.51 -7.32
CA ASP A 76 4.23 2.61 -6.45
C ASP A 76 3.95 3.86 -7.30
N THR A 77 2.74 3.94 -7.85
CA THR A 77 2.30 5.06 -8.68
C THR A 77 0.80 5.32 -8.53
N VAL A 78 0.41 6.56 -8.78
CA VAL A 78 -0.99 7.01 -8.88
C VAL A 78 -1.35 7.46 -10.30
N ILE A 79 -0.41 7.36 -11.24
CA ILE A 79 -0.56 7.84 -12.61
C ILE A 79 -1.02 6.67 -13.49
N PHE A 80 -2.17 6.83 -14.13
CA PHE A 80 -2.79 5.77 -14.95
C PHE A 80 -1.92 5.33 -16.14
N ASP A 81 -1.20 6.25 -16.78
CA ASP A 81 -0.32 5.93 -17.91
C ASP A 81 0.83 5.01 -17.52
N ASP A 82 1.29 5.09 -16.26
CA ASP A 82 2.30 4.18 -15.74
C ASP A 82 1.80 2.74 -15.62
N PHE A 83 0.48 2.54 -15.45
CA PHE A 83 -0.13 1.20 -15.40
C PHE A 83 -0.03 0.45 -16.72
N GLN A 84 0.07 1.16 -17.83
CA GLN A 84 0.30 0.52 -19.13
C GLN A 84 1.75 0.03 -19.27
N ARG A 85 2.70 0.80 -18.74
CA ARG A 85 4.11 0.45 -18.78
C ARG A 85 4.51 -0.59 -17.73
N PHE A 86 3.97 -0.45 -16.52
CA PHE A 86 4.19 -1.33 -15.39
C PHE A 86 2.83 -1.79 -14.84
N PRO A 87 2.19 -2.81 -15.45
CA PRO A 87 0.86 -3.25 -15.04
C PRO A 87 0.86 -3.69 -13.57
N PRO A 88 0.11 -3.01 -12.68
CA PRO A 88 0.05 -3.41 -11.29
C PRO A 88 -0.74 -4.71 -11.15
N THR A 89 -0.28 -5.58 -10.27
CA THR A 89 -1.01 -6.81 -9.91
C THR A 89 -2.05 -6.59 -8.83
N ALA A 90 -1.85 -5.57 -8.01
CA ALA A 90 -2.73 -5.15 -6.92
C ALA A 90 -2.71 -3.62 -6.77
N ALA A 91 -3.67 -3.05 -6.05
CA ALA A 91 -3.76 -1.62 -5.86
C ALA A 91 -4.10 -1.26 -4.40
N THR A 92 -3.80 -0.02 -4.03
CA THR A 92 -4.23 0.57 -2.75
C THR A 92 -5.02 1.85 -3.02
N VAL A 93 -6.17 1.99 -2.38
CA VAL A 93 -6.92 3.24 -2.34
C VAL A 93 -6.82 3.86 -0.94
N SER A 94 -6.49 5.15 -0.90
CA SER A 94 -6.21 5.88 0.34
C SER A 94 -6.54 7.36 0.20
N SER A 95 -6.58 8.06 1.32
CA SER A 95 -6.73 9.52 1.36
C SER A 95 -5.64 10.23 0.54
N SER A 96 -4.42 9.72 0.55
CA SER A 96 -3.33 10.24 -0.28
C SER A 96 -3.61 10.11 -1.77
N LEU A 97 -4.17 8.98 -2.20
CA LEU A 97 -4.59 8.79 -3.60
C LEU A 97 -5.73 9.74 -3.98
N LEU A 98 -6.74 9.89 -3.13
CA LEU A 98 -7.84 10.85 -3.38
C LEU A 98 -7.33 12.28 -3.54
N LEU A 99 -6.39 12.72 -2.68
CA LEU A 99 -5.74 14.03 -2.83
C LEU A 99 -5.02 14.15 -4.17
N GLY A 100 -4.27 13.12 -4.56
CA GLY A 100 -3.57 13.09 -5.86
C GLY A 100 -4.54 13.21 -7.03
N ILE A 101 -5.62 12.42 -7.05
CA ILE A 101 -6.66 12.45 -8.07
C ILE A 101 -7.29 13.85 -8.18
N CYS A 102 -7.65 14.46 -7.04
CA CYS A 102 -8.28 15.76 -7.02
C CYS A 102 -7.33 16.92 -7.37
N SER A 103 -6.03 16.72 -7.24
CA SER A 103 -5.01 17.73 -7.55
C SER A 103 -4.61 17.77 -9.02
N LEU A 104 -4.94 16.75 -9.79
CA LEU A 104 -4.60 16.64 -11.21
C LEU A 104 -5.87 16.91 -12.06
N PRO A 105 -5.77 17.73 -13.10
CA PRO A 105 -6.86 17.88 -14.07
C PRO A 105 -6.98 16.58 -14.89
N ASP A 106 -8.21 16.22 -15.22
CA ASP A 106 -8.55 15.12 -16.15
C ASP A 106 -7.96 13.75 -15.81
N THR A 107 -7.90 13.38 -14.51
CA THR A 107 -7.46 12.04 -14.12
C THR A 107 -8.52 10.98 -14.41
N ALA A 108 -8.07 9.77 -14.73
CA ALA A 108 -8.94 8.63 -15.03
C ALA A 108 -9.96 8.30 -13.91
N PHE A 109 -9.64 8.65 -12.66
CA PHE A 109 -10.48 8.37 -11.49
C PHE A 109 -11.28 9.58 -11.00
N ARG A 110 -11.20 10.73 -11.67
CA ARG A 110 -11.91 11.94 -11.26
C ARG A 110 -13.42 11.74 -11.23
N GLY A 111 -13.97 11.08 -12.25
CA GLY A 111 -15.39 10.76 -12.32
C GLY A 111 -15.89 9.92 -11.16
N ALA A 112 -15.08 9.00 -10.63
CA ALA A 112 -15.41 8.19 -9.46
C ALA A 112 -15.57 9.06 -8.19
N VAL A 113 -14.69 10.07 -8.02
CA VAL A 113 -14.80 11.06 -6.93
C VAL A 113 -16.01 11.96 -7.11
N ASP A 114 -16.21 12.49 -8.32
CA ASP A 114 -17.35 13.38 -8.63
C ASP A 114 -18.69 12.67 -8.42
N ASN A 115 -18.79 11.39 -8.78
CA ASN A 115 -19.97 10.57 -8.50
C ASN A 115 -20.25 10.43 -7.00
N ALA A 116 -19.20 10.22 -6.19
CA ALA A 116 -19.35 10.15 -4.74
C ALA A 116 -19.87 11.47 -4.15
N LEU A 117 -19.32 12.60 -4.62
CA LEU A 117 -19.72 13.93 -4.16
C LEU A 117 -21.13 14.35 -4.63
N SER A 118 -21.67 13.70 -5.66
CA SER A 118 -23.02 13.95 -6.18
C SER A 118 -24.07 13.02 -5.57
N ASP A 119 -23.69 12.17 -4.62
CA ASP A 119 -24.57 11.15 -4.07
C ASP A 119 -25.61 11.73 -3.12
N ARG A 120 -26.91 11.52 -3.44
CA ARG A 120 -28.04 12.08 -2.69
C ARG A 120 -28.16 11.52 -1.27
N GLU A 121 -27.83 10.25 -1.05
CA GLU A 121 -27.89 9.66 0.29
C GLU A 121 -26.94 10.37 1.26
N CYS A 122 -25.79 10.86 0.76
CA CYS A 122 -24.87 11.63 1.58
C CYS A 122 -25.44 13.01 1.94
N TYR A 123 -26.21 13.65 1.05
CA TYR A 123 -26.87 14.95 1.32
C TYR A 123 -27.92 14.85 2.42
N ASP A 124 -28.65 13.74 2.47
CA ASP A 124 -29.71 13.50 3.45
C ASP A 124 -29.18 13.13 4.85
N SER A 125 -27.86 13.10 5.03
CA SER A 125 -27.23 12.80 6.33
C SER A 125 -27.53 13.88 7.37
N GLU A 126 -27.84 13.47 8.61
CA GLU A 126 -28.28 14.32 9.71
C GLU A 126 -27.28 15.41 10.13
N SER A 127 -25.98 15.16 9.93
CA SER A 127 -24.92 16.10 10.33
C SER A 127 -23.90 16.32 9.21
N SER A 128 -23.19 17.45 9.27
CA SER A 128 -22.08 17.78 8.37
C SER A 128 -20.99 16.69 8.40
N ASP A 129 -20.65 16.18 9.58
CA ASP A 129 -19.60 15.18 9.76
C ASP A 129 -20.02 13.82 9.16
N ALA A 130 -21.28 13.41 9.37
CA ALA A 130 -21.82 12.21 8.77
C ALA A 130 -21.83 12.30 7.24
N ARG A 131 -22.25 13.46 6.72
CA ARG A 131 -22.23 13.76 5.28
C ARG A 131 -20.83 13.67 4.70
N MET A 132 -19.85 14.32 5.33
CA MET A 132 -18.44 14.28 4.88
C MET A 132 -17.88 12.87 4.94
N SER A 133 -18.15 12.14 6.02
CA SER A 133 -17.76 10.73 6.14
C SER A 133 -18.37 9.85 5.04
N CYS A 134 -19.63 10.10 4.67
CA CYS A 134 -20.30 9.44 3.57
C CYS A 134 -19.59 9.72 2.23
N PHE A 135 -19.31 10.98 1.90
CA PHE A 135 -18.58 11.34 0.69
C PHE A 135 -17.21 10.67 0.60
N VAL A 136 -16.43 10.71 1.68
CA VAL A 136 -15.09 10.10 1.72
C VAL A 136 -15.18 8.59 1.52
N ASN A 137 -16.14 7.91 2.19
CA ASN A 137 -16.32 6.47 2.04
C ASN A 137 -16.69 6.09 0.60
N LYS A 138 -17.68 6.80 0.02
CA LYS A 138 -18.11 6.53 -1.35
C LYS A 138 -16.99 6.86 -2.36
N ALA A 139 -16.20 7.91 -2.15
CA ALA A 139 -15.06 8.23 -3.01
C ALA A 139 -13.98 7.14 -2.95
N LEU A 140 -13.60 6.68 -1.75
CA LEU A 140 -12.66 5.56 -1.59
C LEU A 140 -13.18 4.29 -2.29
N VAL A 141 -14.45 3.97 -2.10
CA VAL A 141 -15.04 2.76 -2.69
C VAL A 141 -15.16 2.88 -4.21
N ASN A 142 -15.65 4.00 -4.75
CA ASN A 142 -15.80 4.19 -6.19
C ASN A 142 -14.44 4.09 -6.92
N VAL A 143 -13.40 4.75 -6.39
CA VAL A 143 -12.03 4.63 -6.92
C VAL A 143 -11.53 3.20 -6.77
N GLY A 144 -11.80 2.55 -5.63
CA GLY A 144 -11.45 1.16 -5.39
C GLY A 144 -12.10 0.18 -6.37
N VAL A 145 -13.36 0.42 -6.75
CA VAL A 145 -14.08 -0.36 -7.79
C VAL A 145 -13.42 -0.20 -9.15
N ASP A 146 -13.05 1.03 -9.53
CA ASP A 146 -12.36 1.24 -10.81
C ASP A 146 -10.96 0.61 -10.82
N LEU A 147 -10.22 0.69 -9.71
CA LEU A 147 -8.96 -0.04 -9.55
C LEU A 147 -9.15 -1.56 -9.62
N ALA A 148 -10.22 -2.09 -9.03
CA ALA A 148 -10.51 -3.53 -9.08
C ALA A 148 -10.76 -4.05 -10.50
N LYS A 149 -11.22 -3.19 -11.42
CA LYS A 149 -11.36 -3.54 -12.83
C LYS A 149 -10.01 -3.59 -13.57
N LEU A 150 -9.02 -2.83 -13.08
CA LEU A 150 -7.71 -2.68 -13.74
C LEU A 150 -6.68 -3.71 -13.26
N VAL A 151 -6.74 -4.14 -12.00
CA VAL A 151 -5.76 -5.07 -11.44
C VAL A 151 -6.34 -6.49 -11.34
N PRO A 152 -5.55 -7.54 -11.62
CA PRO A 152 -6.02 -8.93 -11.47
C PRO A 152 -6.14 -9.36 -10.00
N GLY A 153 -5.37 -8.78 -9.10
CA GLY A 153 -5.31 -9.09 -7.68
C GLY A 153 -6.33 -8.30 -6.85
N ARG A 154 -5.92 -7.87 -5.67
CA ARG A 154 -6.78 -7.22 -4.68
C ARG A 154 -6.59 -5.72 -4.65
N VAL A 155 -7.65 -5.04 -4.23
CA VAL A 155 -7.62 -3.62 -3.86
C VAL A 155 -7.60 -3.51 -2.34
N SER A 156 -6.60 -2.80 -1.82
CA SER A 156 -6.45 -2.52 -0.40
C SER A 156 -6.99 -1.13 -0.07
N THR A 157 -8.09 -1.08 0.68
CA THR A 157 -8.78 0.16 1.04
C THR A 157 -8.37 0.62 2.43
N GLU A 158 -7.93 1.87 2.53
CA GLU A 158 -7.52 2.49 3.79
C GLU A 158 -8.71 2.59 4.77
N VAL A 159 -8.47 2.19 6.00
CA VAL A 159 -9.32 2.51 7.15
C VAL A 159 -8.76 3.77 7.80
N ASP A 160 -9.63 4.72 8.10
CA ASP A 160 -9.27 6.01 8.69
C ASP A 160 -8.32 5.85 9.89
N ALA A 161 -7.13 6.43 9.80
CA ALA A 161 -6.09 6.31 10.82
C ALA A 161 -6.50 6.94 12.17
N ARG A 162 -7.47 7.85 12.17
CA ARG A 162 -8.05 8.43 13.40
C ARG A 162 -8.78 7.39 14.27
N LEU A 163 -9.10 6.23 13.70
CA LEU A 163 -9.71 5.10 14.40
C LEU A 163 -8.69 4.10 14.98
N ALA A 164 -7.39 4.31 14.75
CA ALA A 164 -6.32 3.33 15.00
C ALA A 164 -6.30 2.71 16.41
N TYR A 165 -6.84 3.40 17.40
CA TYR A 165 -6.89 2.97 18.80
C TYR A 165 -8.30 2.54 19.28
N ASP A 166 -9.21 2.24 18.33
CA ASP A 166 -10.57 1.80 18.65
C ASP A 166 -10.98 0.59 17.80
N THR A 167 -10.80 -0.60 18.37
CA THR A 167 -11.11 -1.87 17.71
C THR A 167 -12.53 -1.92 17.15
N ASN A 168 -13.51 -1.49 17.91
CA ASN A 168 -14.91 -1.59 17.50
C ASN A 168 -15.24 -0.64 16.35
N ARG A 169 -14.69 0.58 16.39
CA ARG A 169 -14.87 1.55 15.29
C ARG A 169 -14.14 1.13 14.03
N ILE A 170 -12.96 0.50 14.12
CA ILE A 170 -12.27 -0.08 12.98
C ILE A 170 -13.14 -1.17 12.34
N VAL A 171 -13.61 -2.15 13.12
CA VAL A 171 -14.45 -3.24 12.63
C VAL A 171 -15.71 -2.71 11.96
N LYS A 172 -16.42 -1.78 12.63
CA LYS A 172 -17.61 -1.13 12.06
C LYS A 172 -17.28 -0.44 10.73
N LYS A 173 -16.19 0.33 10.67
CA LYS A 173 -15.78 1.03 9.45
C LYS A 173 -15.51 0.07 8.29
N VAL A 174 -14.87 -1.07 8.57
CA VAL A 174 -14.62 -2.11 7.56
C VAL A 174 -15.93 -2.69 7.04
N HIS A 175 -16.89 -3.01 7.92
CA HIS A 175 -18.20 -3.48 7.50
C HIS A 175 -18.95 -2.45 6.66
N ASP A 176 -18.91 -1.17 7.04
CA ASP A 176 -19.52 -0.08 6.27
C ASP A 176 -18.92 0.02 4.84
N LEU A 177 -17.58 -0.05 4.72
CA LEU A 177 -16.89 -0.05 3.43
C LEU A 177 -17.21 -1.31 2.61
N LEU A 178 -17.19 -2.48 3.24
CA LEU A 178 -17.50 -3.75 2.58
C LEU A 178 -18.92 -3.76 2.01
N LYS A 179 -19.89 -3.20 2.75
CA LYS A 179 -21.26 -3.02 2.29
C LYS A 179 -21.29 -2.19 1.01
N LEU A 180 -20.63 -1.02 0.97
CA LEU A 180 -20.57 -0.17 -0.21
C LEU A 180 -19.92 -0.88 -1.42
N TYR A 181 -18.86 -1.65 -1.21
CA TYR A 181 -18.26 -2.48 -2.27
C TYR A 181 -19.22 -3.56 -2.78
N SER A 182 -19.98 -4.17 -1.87
CA SER A 182 -20.98 -5.19 -2.23
C SER A 182 -22.13 -4.61 -3.07
N GLU A 183 -22.57 -3.39 -2.77
CA GLU A 183 -23.56 -2.65 -3.56
C GLU A 183 -23.08 -2.36 -4.98
N LEU A 184 -21.78 -2.26 -5.19
CA LEU A 184 -21.11 -2.07 -6.49
C LEU A 184 -20.56 -3.39 -7.09
N GLU A 185 -21.04 -4.52 -6.62
CA GLU A 185 -20.76 -5.87 -7.14
C GLU A 185 -19.28 -6.26 -7.12
N VAL A 186 -18.46 -5.69 -6.22
CA VAL A 186 -17.07 -6.13 -6.02
C VAL A 186 -17.04 -7.26 -4.99
N PRO A 187 -16.60 -8.46 -5.38
CA PRO A 187 -16.62 -9.60 -4.47
C PRO A 187 -15.57 -9.46 -3.35
N PRO A 188 -15.87 -9.90 -2.12
CA PRO A 188 -15.02 -9.70 -0.94
C PRO A 188 -13.60 -10.27 -1.10
N GLU A 189 -13.42 -11.32 -1.85
CA GLU A 189 -12.12 -11.94 -2.14
C GLU A 189 -11.17 -11.02 -2.94
N ARG A 190 -11.70 -9.97 -3.58
CA ARG A 190 -10.94 -8.94 -4.30
C ARG A 190 -10.50 -7.78 -3.39
N LEU A 191 -10.87 -7.81 -2.12
CA LEU A 191 -10.65 -6.71 -1.18
C LEU A 191 -9.65 -7.07 -0.09
N LEU A 192 -8.98 -6.04 0.39
CA LEU A 192 -8.20 -5.96 1.61
C LEU A 192 -8.56 -4.66 2.32
N PHE A 193 -8.57 -4.66 3.65
CA PHE A 193 -8.77 -3.45 4.43
C PHE A 193 -7.47 -3.10 5.15
N LYS A 194 -6.94 -1.88 4.87
CA LYS A 194 -5.64 -1.44 5.35
C LYS A 194 -5.78 -0.76 6.71
N ILE A 195 -5.26 -1.43 7.73
CA ILE A 195 -5.42 -1.09 9.15
C ILE A 195 -4.04 -0.84 9.77
N PRO A 196 -3.84 0.22 10.57
CA PRO A 196 -2.59 0.45 11.30
C PRO A 196 -2.27 -0.67 12.29
N SER A 197 -0.99 -1.03 12.42
CA SER A 197 -0.51 -2.08 13.33
C SER A 197 -0.37 -1.57 14.78
N THR A 198 -1.41 -0.93 15.32
CA THR A 198 -1.63 -0.73 16.75
C THR A 198 -2.15 -2.03 17.38
N TRP A 199 -2.12 -2.16 18.71
CA TRP A 199 -2.75 -3.32 19.35
C TRP A 199 -4.22 -3.44 18.98
N GLN A 200 -4.97 -2.34 19.04
CA GLN A 200 -6.39 -2.30 18.71
C GLN A 200 -6.65 -2.63 17.23
N GLY A 201 -5.76 -2.18 16.32
CA GLY A 201 -5.82 -2.54 14.91
C GLY A 201 -5.59 -4.03 14.67
N ILE A 202 -4.64 -4.64 15.39
CA ILE A 202 -4.36 -6.09 15.33
C ILE A 202 -5.55 -6.89 15.87
N GLU A 203 -6.18 -6.45 16.97
CA GLU A 203 -7.39 -7.09 17.48
C GLU A 203 -8.57 -6.96 16.51
N ALA A 204 -8.73 -5.80 15.86
CA ALA A 204 -9.72 -5.64 14.80
C ALA A 204 -9.44 -6.58 13.62
N SER A 205 -8.18 -6.70 13.20
CA SER A 205 -7.77 -7.65 12.17
C SER A 205 -8.14 -9.09 12.55
N ARG A 206 -7.88 -9.50 13.79
CA ARG A 206 -8.22 -10.84 14.28
C ARG A 206 -9.72 -11.14 14.19
N LEU A 207 -10.56 -10.17 14.53
CA LEU A 207 -12.01 -10.32 14.41
C LEU A 207 -12.44 -10.43 12.95
N LEU A 208 -12.00 -9.51 12.10
CA LEU A 208 -12.34 -9.46 10.68
C LEU A 208 -11.87 -10.71 9.91
N GLU A 209 -10.63 -11.16 10.14
CA GLU A 209 -10.11 -12.38 9.51
C GLU A 209 -10.90 -13.63 9.97
N SER A 210 -11.42 -13.66 11.21
CA SER A 210 -12.29 -14.75 11.67
C SER A 210 -13.65 -14.75 10.97
N GLU A 211 -14.09 -13.61 10.45
CA GLU A 211 -15.30 -13.46 9.62
C GLU A 211 -15.00 -13.72 8.11
N GLY A 212 -13.75 -13.99 7.75
CA GLY A 212 -13.33 -14.16 6.36
C GLY A 212 -13.04 -12.85 5.62
N ILE A 213 -13.05 -11.71 6.32
CA ILE A 213 -12.72 -10.39 5.78
C ILE A 213 -11.21 -10.18 5.87
N ARG A 214 -10.56 -9.99 4.74
CA ARG A 214 -9.09 -9.94 4.66
C ARG A 214 -8.54 -8.57 5.04
N THR A 215 -7.47 -8.57 5.82
CA THR A 215 -6.84 -7.37 6.36
C THR A 215 -5.42 -7.18 5.84
N HIS A 216 -5.00 -5.91 5.76
CA HIS A 216 -3.67 -5.48 5.40
C HIS A 216 -3.12 -4.60 6.54
N MET A 217 -2.28 -5.19 7.38
CA MET A 217 -1.67 -4.48 8.50
C MET A 217 -0.56 -3.56 7.99
N THR A 218 -0.70 -2.25 8.23
CA THR A 218 0.28 -1.23 7.81
C THR A 218 0.96 -0.58 9.01
N PHE A 219 2.05 0.16 8.78
CA PHE A 219 2.86 0.77 9.84
C PHE A 219 3.48 -0.25 10.79
N ALA A 220 3.90 -1.41 10.27
CA ALA A 220 4.71 -2.35 11.02
C ALA A 220 6.19 -1.93 10.96
N TYR A 221 6.76 -1.63 12.11
CA TYR A 221 8.14 -1.16 12.30
C TYR A 221 8.91 -1.98 13.34
N SER A 222 8.26 -2.94 14.01
CA SER A 222 8.87 -3.83 14.98
C SER A 222 8.48 -5.28 14.76
N PHE A 223 9.29 -6.18 15.33
CA PHE A 223 9.00 -7.60 15.26
C PHE A 223 7.73 -7.98 16.04
N CYS A 224 7.46 -7.35 17.20
CA CYS A 224 6.24 -7.62 17.96
C CYS A 224 4.97 -7.27 17.16
N GLN A 225 4.98 -6.17 16.39
CA GLN A 225 3.86 -5.82 15.50
C GLN A 225 3.62 -6.91 14.44
N VAL A 226 4.70 -7.37 13.79
CA VAL A 226 4.60 -8.43 12.79
C VAL A 226 4.13 -9.75 13.39
N ALA A 227 4.72 -10.15 14.51
CA ALA A 227 4.39 -11.42 15.15
C ALA A 227 2.96 -11.45 15.69
N ALA A 228 2.50 -10.36 16.33
CA ALA A 228 1.13 -10.24 16.81
C ALA A 228 0.12 -10.23 15.64
N ALA A 229 0.41 -9.49 14.55
CA ALA A 229 -0.43 -9.48 13.35
C ALA A 229 -0.50 -10.87 12.68
N ALA A 230 0.62 -11.58 12.60
CA ALA A 230 0.65 -12.95 12.09
C ALA A 230 -0.14 -13.93 12.96
N GLN A 231 -0.03 -13.81 14.30
CA GLN A 231 -0.84 -14.59 15.25
C GLN A 231 -2.34 -14.23 15.18
N ALA A 232 -2.68 -12.99 14.83
CA ALA A 232 -4.06 -12.56 14.59
C ALA A 232 -4.62 -13.11 13.27
N GLY A 233 -3.78 -13.66 12.39
CA GLY A 233 -4.18 -14.21 11.10
C GLY A 233 -4.26 -13.18 9.97
N ALA A 234 -3.68 -11.99 10.15
CA ALA A 234 -3.69 -10.93 9.14
C ALA A 234 -3.24 -11.46 7.76
N SER A 235 -3.99 -11.12 6.71
CA SER A 235 -3.71 -11.60 5.36
C SER A 235 -2.43 -11.02 4.77
N VAL A 236 -2.16 -9.73 5.01
CA VAL A 236 -0.95 -9.01 4.56
C VAL A 236 -0.38 -8.18 5.70
N ILE A 237 0.95 -8.17 5.82
CA ILE A 237 1.68 -7.35 6.78
C ILE A 237 2.72 -6.52 6.03
N GLN A 238 2.66 -5.19 6.15
CA GLN A 238 3.51 -4.26 5.41
C GLN A 238 4.55 -3.60 6.30
N ILE A 239 5.82 -3.76 5.93
CA ILE A 239 6.99 -3.13 6.56
C ILE A 239 7.53 -2.02 5.67
N PHE A 240 7.82 -0.86 6.25
CA PHE A 240 8.40 0.28 5.54
C PHE A 240 9.92 0.33 5.75
N VAL A 241 10.65 -0.38 4.91
CA VAL A 241 12.11 -0.59 5.01
C VAL A 241 12.88 0.73 5.11
N GLY A 242 12.65 1.65 4.17
CA GLY A 242 13.38 2.91 4.13
C GLY A 242 13.10 3.84 5.30
N ARG A 243 11.91 3.78 5.91
CA ARG A 243 11.57 4.62 7.07
C ARG A 243 12.35 4.20 8.32
N LEU A 244 12.51 2.90 8.54
CA LEU A 244 13.35 2.37 9.63
C LEU A 244 14.81 2.78 9.46
N ARG A 245 15.33 2.70 8.25
CA ARG A 245 16.68 3.15 7.91
C ARG A 245 16.85 4.65 8.15
N ASP A 246 15.88 5.48 7.72
CA ASP A 246 15.92 6.92 7.90
C ASP A 246 15.88 7.26 9.40
N TRP A 247 15.04 6.57 10.18
CA TRP A 247 15.00 6.73 11.63
C TRP A 247 16.35 6.41 12.29
N ALA A 248 16.94 5.27 11.95
CA ALA A 248 18.23 4.87 12.50
C ALA A 248 19.36 5.88 12.18
N ARG A 249 19.37 6.42 10.96
CA ARG A 249 20.33 7.47 10.58
C ARG A 249 20.17 8.76 11.38
N ASN A 250 18.93 9.12 11.69
CA ASN A 250 18.64 10.32 12.46
C ASN A 250 18.92 10.14 13.97
N HIS A 251 19.09 8.90 14.42
CA HIS A 251 19.38 8.52 15.82
C HIS A 251 20.76 7.87 15.97
N SER A 252 21.74 8.30 15.14
CA SER A 252 23.14 7.85 15.16
C SER A 252 23.86 8.29 16.41
N GLY A 253 23.51 8.24 17.53
CA GLY A 253 24.08 8.49 18.85
C GLY A 253 23.49 7.53 19.89
N ASP A 254 22.46 6.77 19.47
CA ASP A 254 21.88 5.71 20.27
C ASP A 254 22.79 4.48 20.22
N PRO A 255 23.24 3.92 21.36
CA PRO A 255 24.16 2.79 21.39
C PRO A 255 23.65 1.54 20.66
N GLU A 256 22.33 1.26 20.68
CA GLU A 256 21.77 0.09 19.99
C GLU A 256 21.76 0.31 18.48
N VAL A 257 21.41 1.52 18.05
CA VAL A 257 21.44 1.92 16.64
C VAL A 257 22.86 1.84 16.11
N GLU A 258 23.83 2.38 16.85
CA GLU A 258 25.24 2.34 16.45
C GLU A 258 25.79 0.91 16.39
N ALA A 259 25.47 0.06 17.35
CA ALA A 259 25.85 -1.34 17.32
C ALA A 259 25.31 -2.09 16.10
N SER A 260 24.08 -1.79 15.67
CA SER A 260 23.47 -2.33 14.45
C SER A 260 24.18 -1.83 13.19
N LEU A 261 24.44 -0.52 13.11
CA LEU A 261 25.16 0.09 11.98
C LEU A 261 26.59 -0.42 11.86
N GLN A 262 27.31 -0.61 12.98
CA GLN A 262 28.65 -1.19 13.00
C GLN A 262 28.69 -2.64 12.49
N ARG A 263 27.61 -3.40 12.69
CA ARG A 263 27.47 -4.75 12.10
C ARG A 263 27.09 -4.69 10.60
N GLY A 264 26.92 -3.50 10.04
CA GLY A 264 26.49 -3.32 8.65
C GLY A 264 25.05 -3.76 8.39
N GLU A 265 24.23 -3.86 9.43
CA GLU A 265 22.84 -4.27 9.35
C GLU A 265 21.95 -3.07 8.96
N ASP A 266 21.10 -3.27 7.97
CA ASP A 266 19.99 -2.34 7.68
C ASP A 266 18.78 -2.75 8.51
N PRO A 267 18.30 -1.91 9.43
CA PRO A 267 17.22 -2.30 10.34
C PRO A 267 15.93 -2.67 9.64
N GLY A 268 15.64 -2.04 8.50
CA GLY A 268 14.45 -2.35 7.71
C GLY A 268 14.56 -3.70 7.00
N LEU A 269 15.70 -3.97 6.38
CA LEU A 269 15.97 -5.26 5.71
C LEU A 269 16.07 -6.40 6.72
N ALA A 270 16.68 -6.16 7.88
CA ALA A 270 16.77 -7.12 8.97
C ALA A 270 15.36 -7.49 9.50
N LEU A 271 14.48 -6.49 9.68
CA LEU A 271 13.11 -6.73 10.10
C LEU A 271 12.34 -7.55 9.06
N VAL A 272 12.45 -7.25 7.76
CA VAL A 272 11.80 -8.05 6.69
C VAL A 272 12.28 -9.50 6.74
N THR A 273 13.59 -9.71 6.87
CA THR A 273 14.17 -11.05 6.96
C THR A 273 13.65 -11.82 8.17
N LYS A 274 13.63 -11.18 9.34
CA LYS A 274 13.14 -11.79 10.58
C LYS A 274 11.65 -12.11 10.50
N ALA A 275 10.86 -11.16 10.00
CA ALA A 275 9.42 -11.29 9.80
C ALA A 275 9.07 -12.45 8.86
N TYR A 276 9.73 -12.53 7.71
CA TYR A 276 9.53 -13.61 6.74
C TYR A 276 9.81 -14.97 7.36
N ASN A 277 10.96 -15.09 8.04
CA ASN A 277 11.34 -16.33 8.68
C ASN A 277 10.37 -16.75 9.79
N TYR A 278 9.85 -15.80 10.58
CA TYR A 278 8.83 -16.08 11.59
C TYR A 278 7.54 -16.62 10.97
N ILE A 279 7.01 -15.92 9.99
CA ILE A 279 5.76 -16.28 9.31
C ILE A 279 5.85 -17.71 8.75
N HIS A 280 6.92 -18.01 8.01
CA HIS A 280 7.07 -19.30 7.36
C HIS A 280 7.46 -20.44 8.32
N LYS A 281 8.33 -20.17 9.30
CA LYS A 281 8.75 -21.18 10.28
C LYS A 281 7.60 -21.68 11.14
N TYR A 282 6.68 -20.79 11.52
CA TYR A 282 5.57 -21.13 12.40
C TYR A 282 4.24 -21.32 11.65
N GLY A 283 4.28 -21.40 10.32
CA GLY A 283 3.14 -21.76 9.48
C GLY A 283 2.01 -20.73 9.46
N HIS A 284 2.32 -19.45 9.73
CA HIS A 284 1.34 -18.38 9.56
C HIS A 284 0.98 -18.18 8.09
N LYS A 285 -0.27 -17.82 7.82
CA LYS A 285 -0.78 -17.63 6.44
C LYS A 285 -0.52 -16.23 5.89
N SER A 286 -0.05 -15.31 6.72
CA SER A 286 0.22 -13.93 6.34
C SER A 286 1.21 -13.83 5.21
N LYS A 287 0.95 -12.91 4.28
CA LYS A 287 1.88 -12.50 3.24
C LYS A 287 2.64 -11.27 3.69
N LEU A 288 3.94 -11.24 3.44
CA LEU A 288 4.79 -10.13 3.83
C LEU A 288 5.02 -9.17 2.66
N MET A 289 4.83 -7.89 2.92
CA MET A 289 4.99 -6.80 1.95
C MET A 289 6.08 -5.85 2.41
N ALA A 290 7.09 -5.62 1.57
CA ALA A 290 8.12 -4.63 1.79
C ALA A 290 7.81 -3.35 0.99
N ALA A 291 7.86 -2.21 1.64
CA ALA A 291 7.58 -0.89 1.06
C ALA A 291 8.67 0.13 1.41
N ALA A 292 8.56 1.33 0.83
CA ALA A 292 9.54 2.40 0.97
C ALA A 292 10.95 1.98 0.53
N ILE A 293 11.02 1.23 -0.55
CA ILE A 293 12.26 0.81 -1.21
C ILE A 293 12.96 2.05 -1.78
N ARG A 294 14.27 2.18 -1.55
CA ARG A 294 15.06 3.36 -1.92
C ARG A 294 15.99 3.14 -3.12
N ASN A 295 16.37 1.90 -3.39
CA ASN A 295 17.30 1.54 -4.47
C ASN A 295 17.14 0.07 -4.89
N LYS A 296 17.80 -0.33 -5.98
CA LYS A 296 17.77 -1.71 -6.48
C LYS A 296 18.35 -2.72 -5.48
N GLN A 297 19.36 -2.31 -4.70
CA GLN A 297 19.99 -3.19 -3.73
C GLN A 297 19.01 -3.62 -2.64
N ASP A 298 18.08 -2.74 -2.23
CA ASP A 298 17.01 -3.10 -1.30
C ASP A 298 16.18 -4.26 -1.85
N VAL A 299 15.81 -4.20 -3.15
CA VAL A 299 15.06 -5.28 -3.83
C VAL A 299 15.85 -6.58 -3.79
N PHE A 300 17.13 -6.55 -4.19
CA PHE A 300 17.97 -7.74 -4.25
C PHE A 300 18.19 -8.38 -2.89
N ASN A 301 18.27 -7.60 -1.83
CA ASN A 301 18.51 -8.08 -0.47
C ASN A 301 17.33 -8.84 0.15
N ILE A 302 16.12 -8.65 -0.38
CA ILE A 302 14.90 -9.29 0.14
C ILE A 302 14.18 -10.17 -0.87
N LEU A 303 14.87 -10.60 -1.93
CA LEU A 303 14.30 -11.51 -2.94
C LEU A 303 13.73 -12.77 -2.32
N GLY A 304 12.47 -13.05 -2.64
CA GLY A 304 11.69 -14.14 -2.08
C GLY A 304 10.64 -13.68 -1.06
N VAL A 305 10.64 -12.40 -0.64
CA VAL A 305 9.50 -11.82 0.05
C VAL A 305 8.27 -11.80 -0.86
N ASP A 306 7.06 -11.92 -0.32
CA ASP A 306 5.85 -12.09 -1.13
C ASP A 306 5.62 -10.87 -2.05
N TYR A 307 5.65 -9.63 -1.51
CA TYR A 307 5.40 -8.40 -2.26
C TYR A 307 6.47 -7.35 -2.01
N ILE A 308 6.87 -6.64 -3.08
CA ILE A 308 7.77 -5.47 -2.98
C ILE A 308 7.11 -4.29 -3.67
N ILE A 309 6.71 -3.27 -2.90
CA ILE A 309 6.23 -2.01 -3.45
C ILE A 309 7.43 -1.17 -3.89
N THR A 310 7.52 -0.94 -5.19
CA THR A 310 8.72 -0.39 -5.81
C THR A 310 8.40 0.92 -6.55
N PRO A 311 9.09 2.03 -6.22
CA PRO A 311 8.97 3.30 -6.95
C PRO A 311 9.31 3.16 -8.43
N LEU A 312 8.60 3.89 -9.29
CA LEU A 312 8.78 3.85 -10.76
C LEU A 312 10.22 4.03 -11.21
N LYS A 313 10.96 4.96 -10.59
CA LYS A 313 12.38 5.18 -10.91
C LYS A 313 13.22 3.92 -10.75
N ILE A 314 12.94 3.12 -9.73
CA ILE A 314 13.63 1.85 -9.47
C ILE A 314 13.19 0.81 -10.49
N LEU A 315 11.87 0.73 -10.78
CA LEU A 315 11.34 -0.17 -11.81
C LEU A 315 11.95 0.10 -13.19
N GLN A 316 12.03 1.36 -13.58
CA GLN A 316 12.68 1.77 -14.83
C GLN A 316 14.15 1.34 -14.84
N SER A 317 14.88 1.59 -13.78
CA SER A 317 16.27 1.19 -13.65
C SER A 317 16.47 -0.33 -13.71
N LEU A 318 15.55 -1.12 -13.16
CA LEU A 318 15.57 -2.59 -13.26
C LEU A 318 15.23 -3.06 -14.67
N GLN A 319 14.29 -2.40 -15.35
CA GLN A 319 13.91 -2.73 -16.73
C GLN A 319 14.99 -2.39 -17.74
N GLU A 320 15.72 -1.30 -17.54
CA GLU A 320 16.79 -0.85 -18.42
C GLU A 320 18.11 -1.59 -18.21
N SER A 321 18.25 -2.34 -17.12
CA SER A 321 19.47 -3.10 -16.81
C SER A 321 19.36 -4.52 -17.34
N VAL A 322 20.25 -4.87 -18.28
CA VAL A 322 20.38 -6.21 -18.89
C VAL A 322 21.65 -6.92 -18.47
N THR A 323 22.37 -6.37 -17.51
CA THR A 323 23.63 -6.94 -17.07
C THR A 323 23.34 -8.14 -16.17
N PRO A 324 23.88 -9.34 -16.46
CA PRO A 324 23.85 -10.42 -15.50
C PRO A 324 24.49 -9.93 -14.20
N PRO A 325 23.93 -10.28 -13.05
CA PRO A 325 24.49 -9.85 -11.78
C PRO A 325 25.91 -10.37 -11.68
N ASP A 326 26.82 -9.49 -11.27
CA ASP A 326 28.10 -9.96 -10.76
C ASP A 326 27.85 -10.77 -9.46
N GLU A 327 28.85 -11.45 -8.93
CA GLU A 327 28.72 -12.27 -7.71
C GLU A 327 28.17 -11.47 -6.52
N LYS A 328 28.35 -10.15 -6.53
CA LYS A 328 27.87 -9.24 -5.49
C LYS A 328 26.35 -9.01 -5.56
N TYR A 329 25.76 -9.13 -6.73
CA TYR A 329 24.34 -8.92 -7.00
C TYR A 329 23.64 -10.19 -7.50
N SER A 330 24.13 -11.38 -7.10
CA SER A 330 23.49 -12.63 -7.54
C SER A 330 21.99 -12.62 -7.24
N TYR A 331 21.18 -12.91 -8.25
CA TYR A 331 19.72 -13.11 -8.10
C TYR A 331 19.45 -14.41 -7.35
N VAL A 332 19.90 -14.46 -6.11
CA VAL A 332 19.67 -15.59 -5.24
C VAL A 332 18.40 -15.30 -4.46
N LYS A 333 17.47 -16.24 -4.48
CA LYS A 333 16.33 -16.23 -3.58
C LYS A 333 16.83 -16.24 -2.14
N ARG A 334 16.89 -15.07 -1.50
CA ARG A 334 17.43 -14.90 -0.15
C ARG A 334 16.46 -15.38 0.91
N LEU A 335 15.15 -15.24 0.65
CA LEU A 335 14.09 -15.63 1.55
C LEU A 335 13.33 -16.82 0.96
N SER A 336 13.26 -17.91 1.68
CA SER A 336 12.55 -19.12 1.29
C SER A 336 12.01 -19.85 2.53
N PRO A 337 10.94 -20.65 2.40
CA PRO A 337 10.49 -21.49 3.52
C PRO A 337 11.56 -22.42 4.06
N GLN A 338 12.50 -22.88 3.22
CA GLN A 338 13.62 -23.71 3.64
C GLN A 338 14.61 -22.93 4.50
N SER A 339 14.98 -21.69 4.10
CA SER A 339 15.85 -20.83 4.91
C SER A 339 15.20 -20.45 6.24
N ALA A 340 13.89 -20.27 6.26
CA ALA A 340 13.13 -19.95 7.46
C ALA A 340 13.21 -21.04 8.53
N SER A 341 13.28 -22.31 8.16
CA SER A 341 13.35 -23.43 9.10
C SER A 341 14.60 -23.37 10.00
N ALA A 342 15.71 -22.88 9.46
CA ALA A 342 16.99 -22.78 10.17
C ALA A 342 17.10 -21.51 11.05
N TYR A 343 16.21 -20.53 10.89
CA TYR A 343 16.27 -19.27 11.64
C TYR A 343 15.92 -19.48 13.13
N SER A 344 16.65 -18.85 14.04
CA SER A 344 16.41 -18.98 15.48
C SER A 344 15.70 -17.77 16.04
N PHE A 345 14.77 -18.01 16.96
CA PHE A 345 14.03 -17.00 17.70
C PHE A 345 14.24 -17.20 19.20
N SER A 346 14.29 -16.13 19.96
CA SER A 346 14.36 -16.19 21.41
C SER A 346 13.01 -16.58 22.01
N LYS A 347 13.00 -16.95 23.30
CA LYS A 347 11.76 -17.31 24.00
C LYS A 347 10.81 -16.12 24.11
N GLU A 348 11.36 -14.94 24.28
CA GLU A 348 10.64 -13.67 24.39
C GLU A 348 9.96 -13.29 23.06
N GLU A 349 10.49 -13.74 21.93
CA GLU A 349 9.93 -13.53 20.61
C GLU A 349 8.83 -14.54 20.24
N LEU A 350 8.78 -15.65 20.96
CA LEU A 350 7.85 -16.76 20.71
C LEU A 350 6.63 -16.74 21.65
N VAL A 351 6.40 -15.65 22.35
CA VAL A 351 5.24 -15.51 23.23
C VAL A 351 3.94 -15.43 22.43
N LYS A 352 2.85 -15.80 23.06
CA LYS A 352 1.53 -15.39 22.61
C LYS A 352 1.36 -13.93 22.99
N TRP A 353 1.29 -13.07 21.98
CA TRP A 353 1.21 -11.63 22.17
C TRP A 353 -0.12 -11.25 22.82
N ASP A 354 -0.04 -10.41 23.85
CA ASP A 354 -1.12 -9.66 24.47
C ASP A 354 -0.77 -8.17 24.47
N GLN A 355 -1.70 -7.32 24.88
CA GLN A 355 -1.50 -5.88 24.83
C GLN A 355 -0.28 -5.43 25.64
N TYR A 356 -0.09 -5.97 26.84
CA TYR A 356 1.00 -5.59 27.72
C TYR A 356 2.37 -5.95 27.12
N ASN A 357 2.53 -7.19 26.68
CA ASN A 357 3.78 -7.66 26.06
C ASN A 357 4.06 -6.92 24.74
N PHE A 358 3.01 -6.64 23.97
CA PHE A 358 3.13 -5.90 22.71
C PHE A 358 3.63 -4.47 22.96
N GLU A 359 2.97 -3.71 23.83
CA GLU A 359 3.33 -2.32 24.14
C GLU A 359 4.75 -2.23 24.73
N SER A 360 5.12 -3.18 25.59
CA SER A 360 6.47 -3.24 26.18
C SER A 360 7.57 -3.56 25.18
N ALA A 361 7.27 -4.28 24.11
CA ALA A 361 8.23 -4.73 23.10
C ALA A 361 8.33 -3.80 21.87
N MET A 362 7.50 -2.75 21.79
CA MET A 362 7.45 -1.87 20.62
C MET A 362 8.80 -1.19 20.31
N GLY A 363 9.49 -0.70 21.30
CA GLY A 363 10.74 0.05 21.15
C GLY A 363 10.53 1.46 20.57
N PRO A 364 11.54 2.36 20.71
CA PRO A 364 11.39 3.79 20.37
C PRO A 364 11.13 4.03 18.88
N ALA A 365 11.86 3.36 17.99
CA ALA A 365 11.68 3.51 16.55
C ALA A 365 10.24 3.23 16.10
N SER A 366 9.65 2.16 16.63
CA SER A 366 8.30 1.74 16.26
C SER A 366 7.25 2.72 16.77
N VAL A 367 7.42 3.20 18.01
CA VAL A 367 6.49 4.16 18.63
C VAL A 367 6.51 5.47 17.85
N GLU A 368 7.68 6.03 17.57
CA GLU A 368 7.81 7.29 16.85
C GLU A 368 7.30 7.18 15.41
N LEU A 369 7.71 6.13 14.68
CA LEU A 369 7.32 5.94 13.29
C LEU A 369 5.84 5.61 13.13
N LEU A 370 5.26 4.86 14.06
CA LEU A 370 3.82 4.59 14.08
C LEU A 370 3.04 5.89 14.34
N THR A 371 3.44 6.66 15.35
CA THR A 371 2.82 7.95 15.68
C THR A 371 2.86 8.91 14.49
N ALA A 372 4.04 9.12 13.92
CA ALA A 372 4.21 9.98 12.74
C ALA A 372 3.41 9.48 11.53
N GLY A 373 3.30 8.15 11.34
CA GLY A 373 2.49 7.55 10.30
C GLY A 373 1.01 7.82 10.48
N LEU A 374 0.49 7.66 11.70
CA LEU A 374 -0.91 7.93 12.05
C LEU A 374 -1.27 9.40 11.88
N GLU A 375 -0.43 10.30 12.39
CA GLU A 375 -0.60 11.75 12.25
C GLU A 375 -0.62 12.16 10.78
N GLY A 376 0.33 11.65 9.97
CA GLY A 376 0.39 11.94 8.54
C GLY A 376 -0.85 11.46 7.78
N TYR A 377 -1.40 10.29 8.10
CA TYR A 377 -2.62 9.78 7.47
C TYR A 377 -3.86 10.54 7.94
N ALA A 378 -3.93 10.90 9.23
CA ALA A 378 -5.01 11.74 9.76
C ALA A 378 -5.02 13.13 9.10
N ASP A 379 -3.84 13.73 8.87
CA ASP A 379 -3.72 15.00 8.14
C ASP A 379 -4.18 14.85 6.68
N GLN A 380 -3.80 13.77 6.00
CA GLN A 380 -4.26 13.50 4.63
C GLN A 380 -5.78 13.36 4.57
N ALA A 381 -6.39 12.63 5.51
CA ALA A 381 -7.83 12.48 5.59
C ALA A 381 -8.52 13.84 5.79
N LYS A 382 -8.02 14.66 6.72
CA LYS A 382 -8.52 16.02 6.94
C LYS A 382 -8.42 16.88 5.69
N ARG A 383 -7.30 16.83 4.97
CA ARG A 383 -7.11 17.58 3.73
C ARG A 383 -8.07 17.13 2.62
N VAL A 384 -8.42 15.84 2.54
CA VAL A 384 -9.49 15.36 1.64
C VAL A 384 -10.81 15.98 2.01
N GLU A 385 -11.19 15.97 3.30
CA GLU A 385 -12.43 16.56 3.79
C GLU A 385 -12.50 18.08 3.48
N GLU A 386 -11.41 18.81 3.73
CA GLU A 386 -11.30 20.24 3.39
C GLU A 386 -11.42 20.50 1.89
N LEU A 387 -10.84 19.64 1.06
CA LEU A 387 -10.91 19.75 -0.38
C LEU A 387 -12.32 19.45 -0.89
N PHE A 388 -12.96 18.40 -0.39
CA PHE A 388 -14.34 18.07 -0.72
C PHE A 388 -15.30 19.19 -0.32
N GLY A 389 -15.12 19.80 0.86
CA GLY A 389 -15.88 20.97 1.29
C GLY A 389 -15.71 22.21 0.39
N LYS A 390 -14.58 22.35 -0.31
CA LYS A 390 -14.33 23.45 -1.27
C LYS A 390 -14.89 23.15 -2.67
N ILE A 391 -14.75 21.90 -3.13
CA ILE A 391 -15.21 21.48 -4.46
C ILE A 391 -16.73 21.38 -4.50
N TRP A 392 -17.33 20.83 -3.46
CA TRP A 392 -18.75 20.71 -3.24
C TRP A 392 -19.13 21.35 -1.90
N PRO A 393 -19.32 22.68 -1.84
CA PRO A 393 -19.95 23.24 -0.66
C PRO A 393 -21.32 22.54 -0.52
N PRO A 394 -21.70 22.12 0.69
CA PRO A 394 -23.03 21.59 0.89
C PRO A 394 -24.03 22.58 0.29
N PRO A 395 -24.98 22.15 -0.54
CA PRO A 395 -25.99 23.05 -1.02
C PRO A 395 -26.63 23.68 0.20
N ASN A 396 -26.72 24.99 0.21
CA ASN A 396 -27.51 25.69 1.21
C ASN A 396 -28.94 25.16 1.07
N VAL A 397 -29.27 24.17 1.90
CA VAL A 397 -30.61 23.62 2.01
C VAL A 397 -31.46 24.58 2.81
#